data_925caf6b052387f87949cbb2a680c004
#
_entry.id   925caf6b052387f87949cbb2a680c004
#
_cell.length_a   1.000
_cell.length_b   1.000
_cell.length_c   1.000
_cell.angle_alpha   90.00
_cell.angle_beta   90.00
_cell.angle_gamma   90.00
#
_symmetry.space_group_name_H-M   'P 1'
#
loop_
_entity.id
_entity.type
_entity.pdbx_description
1 polymer ?
#
loop_
_entity_poly.entity_id
_entity_poly.type
_entity_poly.pdbx_seq_one_letter_code
_entity_poly.pdbx_strand_id
1 'polypeptide(L)'
;WTRLHLNWLRKLELSKVQRETVEEYLATYEALTSKIAALDVRIEDIASEERYSEKVNKLKCIKGIKTHIALSFVCEIGDFNRFKSADKFSGFIGLVPGECSSGNTERMLGITKAGNRHLRRLVVEISNTYRRGAVGRKSVALRERQKDMPKDVVAYADKATNRCQRKYQRMMFKGKNSNQAVAAVARELCCFIWGMMTGNYSRTAQAEASVYRSELD
;
A
#
# COMPACT_ATOMS: atom_id res chain seq x y z
N TRP A 1 -19.25 10.24 4.51
CA TRP A 1 -20.42 10.91 5.12
C TRP A 1 -19.95 11.67 6.35
N THR A 2 -20.33 12.94 6.49
CA THR A 2 -19.97 13.76 7.64
C THR A 2 -21.10 13.77 8.65
N ARG A 3 -20.80 14.09 9.92
CA ARG A 3 -21.83 14.27 10.96
C ARG A 3 -22.90 15.30 10.54
N LEU A 4 -22.48 16.37 9.85
CA LEU A 4 -23.38 17.40 9.33
C LEU A 4 -24.36 16.82 8.31
N HIS A 5 -23.90 15.96 7.39
CA HIS A 5 -24.75 15.31 6.40
C HIS A 5 -25.74 14.34 7.04
N LEU A 6 -25.31 13.53 8.02
CA LEU A 6 -26.21 12.63 8.75
C LEU A 6 -27.27 13.41 9.52
N ASN A 7 -26.88 14.51 10.18
CA ASN A 7 -27.81 15.37 10.87
C ASN A 7 -28.80 16.05 9.91
N TRP A 8 -28.36 16.43 8.71
CA TRP A 8 -29.24 16.99 7.69
C TRP A 8 -30.25 15.94 7.21
N LEU A 9 -29.86 14.71 6.92
CA LEU A 9 -30.76 13.61 6.56
C LEU A 9 -31.86 13.37 7.61
N ARG A 10 -31.49 13.43 8.90
CA ARG A 10 -32.48 13.29 10.00
C ARG A 10 -33.49 14.43 10.08
N LYS A 11 -33.16 15.62 9.60
CA LYS A 11 -34.00 16.83 9.65
C LYS A 11 -34.81 17.08 8.39
N LEU A 12 -34.61 16.27 7.32
CA LEU A 12 -35.37 16.41 6.09
C LEU A 12 -36.87 16.25 6.35
N GLU A 13 -37.70 17.13 5.75
CA GLU A 13 -39.14 16.96 5.70
C GLU A 13 -39.50 15.92 4.64
N LEU A 14 -39.96 14.76 5.08
CA LEU A 14 -40.24 13.59 4.26
C LEU A 14 -41.64 13.07 4.56
N SER A 15 -42.27 12.42 3.58
CA SER A 15 -43.46 11.63 3.83
C SER A 15 -43.17 10.46 4.76
N LYS A 16 -44.19 9.90 5.40
CA LYS A 16 -44.03 8.79 6.35
C LYS A 16 -43.22 7.63 5.77
N VAL A 17 -43.55 7.17 4.56
CA VAL A 17 -42.87 6.06 3.88
C VAL A 17 -41.42 6.40 3.55
N GLN A 18 -41.14 7.61 3.09
CA GLN A 18 -39.77 8.07 2.82
C GLN A 18 -38.97 8.16 4.11
N ARG A 19 -39.56 8.62 5.21
CA ARG A 19 -38.91 8.66 6.52
C ARG A 19 -38.51 7.26 6.99
N GLU A 20 -39.41 6.30 6.96
CA GLU A 20 -39.16 4.89 7.31
C GLU A 20 -38.00 4.34 6.49
N THR A 21 -37.98 4.56 5.17
CA THR A 21 -36.90 4.12 4.29
C THR A 21 -35.55 4.74 4.67
N VAL A 22 -35.49 6.04 4.94
CA VAL A 22 -34.25 6.73 5.33
C VAL A 22 -33.75 6.22 6.68
N GLU A 23 -34.65 6.00 7.64
CA GLU A 23 -34.30 5.48 8.97
C GLU A 23 -33.70 4.07 8.89
N GLU A 24 -34.22 3.18 8.05
CA GLU A 24 -33.64 1.86 7.80
C GLU A 24 -32.23 1.94 7.21
N TYR A 25 -31.99 2.82 6.24
CA TYR A 25 -30.66 3.04 5.70
C TYR A 25 -29.70 3.62 6.74
N LEU A 26 -30.14 4.55 7.58
CA LEU A 26 -29.33 5.12 8.65
C LEU A 26 -29.00 4.06 9.71
N ALA A 27 -29.96 3.24 10.12
CA ALA A 27 -29.74 2.15 11.05
C ALA A 27 -28.71 1.13 10.51
N THR A 28 -28.84 0.75 9.25
CA THR A 28 -27.89 -0.12 8.57
C THR A 28 -26.48 0.51 8.52
N TYR A 29 -26.40 1.79 8.19
CA TYR A 29 -25.12 2.52 8.17
C TYR A 29 -24.47 2.56 9.56
N GLU A 30 -25.24 2.83 10.60
CA GLU A 30 -24.72 2.87 11.98
C GLU A 30 -24.26 1.50 12.45
N ALA A 31 -25.03 0.45 12.17
CA ALA A 31 -24.65 -0.93 12.49
C ALA A 31 -23.35 -1.35 11.79
N LEU A 32 -23.21 -1.06 10.49
CA LEU A 32 -21.98 -1.36 9.73
C LEU A 32 -20.78 -0.54 10.23
N THR A 33 -20.98 0.73 10.57
CA THR A 33 -19.92 1.60 11.10
C THR A 33 -19.42 1.07 12.45
N SER A 34 -20.34 0.68 13.33
CA SER A 34 -20.01 0.08 14.62
C SER A 34 -19.25 -1.24 14.45
N LYS A 35 -19.68 -2.10 13.51
CA LYS A 35 -19.01 -3.36 13.21
C LYS A 35 -17.60 -3.14 12.64
N ILE A 36 -17.41 -2.15 11.78
CA ILE A 36 -16.08 -1.79 11.25
C ILE A 36 -15.18 -1.36 12.41
N ALA A 37 -15.65 -0.48 13.30
CA ALA A 37 -14.86 -0.03 14.44
C ALA A 37 -14.44 -1.18 15.36
N ALA A 38 -15.34 -2.13 15.64
CA ALA A 38 -15.03 -3.32 16.43
C ALA A 38 -13.99 -4.22 15.74
N LEU A 39 -14.08 -4.38 14.42
CA LEU A 39 -13.10 -5.15 13.64
C LEU A 39 -11.74 -4.44 13.59
N ASP A 40 -11.70 -3.12 13.49
CA ASP A 40 -10.45 -2.34 13.52
C ASP A 40 -9.72 -2.54 14.85
N VAL A 41 -10.43 -2.51 15.98
CA VAL A 41 -9.84 -2.83 17.30
C VAL A 41 -9.27 -4.25 17.29
N ARG A 42 -10.03 -5.23 16.82
CA ARG A 42 -9.57 -6.63 16.78
C ARG A 42 -8.35 -6.82 15.87
N ILE A 43 -8.26 -6.09 14.76
CA ILE A 43 -7.11 -6.09 13.86
C ILE A 43 -5.86 -5.53 14.55
N GLU A 44 -5.99 -4.44 15.32
CA GLU A 44 -4.86 -3.88 16.08
C GLU A 44 -4.40 -4.86 17.16
N ASP A 45 -5.31 -5.54 17.87
CA ASP A 45 -4.97 -6.57 18.86
C ASP A 45 -4.17 -7.71 18.23
N ILE A 46 -4.66 -8.29 17.12
CA ILE A 46 -3.97 -9.37 16.40
C ILE A 46 -2.61 -8.89 15.87
N ALA A 47 -2.54 -7.68 15.34
CA ALA A 47 -1.30 -7.12 14.79
C ALA A 47 -0.24 -6.88 15.87
N SER A 48 -0.63 -6.75 17.14
CA SER A 48 0.26 -6.59 18.28
C SER A 48 0.81 -7.91 18.82
N GLU A 49 0.25 -9.06 18.42
CA GLU A 49 0.75 -10.38 18.81
C GLU A 49 2.21 -10.57 18.35
N GLU A 50 3.04 -11.20 19.17
CA GLU A 50 4.48 -11.42 18.94
C GLU A 50 4.78 -11.97 17.53
N ARG A 51 3.98 -12.92 17.06
CA ARG A 51 4.13 -13.56 15.74
C ARG A 51 3.95 -12.60 14.55
N TYR A 52 3.29 -11.45 14.73
CA TYR A 52 2.97 -10.50 13.66
C TYR A 52 3.63 -9.14 13.83
N SER A 53 3.82 -8.69 15.07
CA SER A 53 4.15 -7.31 15.43
C SER A 53 5.39 -6.78 14.72
N GLU A 54 6.47 -7.55 14.66
CA GLU A 54 7.71 -7.14 13.98
C GLU A 54 7.47 -6.87 12.49
N LYS A 55 6.83 -7.81 11.79
CA LYS A 55 6.56 -7.73 10.36
C LYS A 55 5.60 -6.59 10.04
N VAL A 56 4.53 -6.45 10.83
CA VAL A 56 3.53 -5.40 10.68
C VAL A 56 4.16 -4.03 10.89
N ASN A 57 4.97 -3.85 11.94
CA ASN A 57 5.61 -2.57 12.24
C ASN A 57 6.62 -2.16 11.16
N LYS A 58 7.40 -3.09 10.61
CA LYS A 58 8.26 -2.83 9.44
C LYS A 58 7.45 -2.30 8.25
N LEU A 59 6.35 -2.95 7.89
CA LEU A 59 5.51 -2.52 6.77
C LEU A 59 4.84 -1.17 7.02
N LYS A 60 4.42 -0.89 8.24
CA LYS A 60 3.81 0.40 8.65
C LYS A 60 4.76 1.60 8.48
N CYS A 61 6.06 1.38 8.35
CA CYS A 61 7.04 2.44 8.02
C CYS A 61 6.87 2.99 6.61
N ILE A 62 6.26 2.23 5.69
CA ILE A 62 6.02 2.66 4.31
C ILE A 62 4.79 3.57 4.26
N LYS A 63 4.89 4.69 3.52
CA LYS A 63 3.77 5.62 3.31
C LYS A 63 2.56 4.89 2.72
N GLY A 64 1.39 5.09 3.33
CA GLY A 64 0.12 4.53 2.87
C GLY A 64 -0.20 3.14 3.44
N ILE A 65 0.76 2.46 4.08
CA ILE A 65 0.51 1.18 4.75
C ILE A 65 0.15 1.45 6.22
N LYS A 66 -1.06 1.07 6.60
CA LYS A 66 -1.56 1.05 7.97
C LYS A 66 -1.69 -0.39 8.47
N THR A 67 -2.04 -0.58 9.74
CA THR A 67 -2.09 -1.88 10.41
C THR A 67 -2.91 -2.92 9.65
N HIS A 68 -4.16 -2.61 9.25
CA HIS A 68 -5.00 -3.51 8.48
C HIS A 68 -4.30 -4.02 7.20
N ILE A 69 -3.70 -3.11 6.42
CA ILE A 69 -3.02 -3.47 5.16
C ILE A 69 -1.76 -4.29 5.46
N ALA A 70 -0.96 -3.89 6.45
CA ALA A 70 0.25 -4.61 6.84
C ALA A 70 -0.07 -6.03 7.29
N LEU A 71 -1.08 -6.20 8.15
CA LEU A 71 -1.52 -7.50 8.62
C LEU A 71 -2.06 -8.37 7.48
N SER A 72 -2.84 -7.80 6.53
CA SER A 72 -3.31 -8.52 5.35
C SER A 72 -2.14 -9.10 4.53
N PHE A 73 -1.08 -8.32 4.29
CA PHE A 73 0.12 -8.82 3.63
C PHE A 73 0.77 -9.98 4.39
N VAL A 74 0.94 -9.82 5.71
CA VAL A 74 1.60 -10.84 6.53
C VAL A 74 0.79 -12.14 6.57
N CYS A 75 -0.54 -12.05 6.73
CA CYS A 75 -1.42 -13.21 6.81
C CYS A 75 -1.56 -13.95 5.47
N GLU A 76 -1.75 -13.21 4.35
CA GLU A 76 -1.99 -13.85 3.05
C GLU A 76 -0.72 -14.40 2.39
N ILE A 77 0.43 -13.84 2.71
CA ILE A 77 1.71 -14.27 2.13
C ILE A 77 2.39 -15.33 3.00
N GLY A 78 2.34 -15.16 4.33
CA GLY A 78 3.02 -16.01 5.31
C GLY A 78 4.53 -15.87 5.23
N ASP A 79 5.20 -16.63 4.34
CA ASP A 79 6.63 -16.54 4.11
C ASP A 79 6.96 -15.81 2.80
N PHE A 80 7.62 -14.65 2.92
CA PHE A 80 8.06 -13.85 1.77
C PHE A 80 9.28 -14.46 1.07
N ASN A 81 10.06 -15.29 1.77
CA ASN A 81 11.25 -15.95 1.19
C ASN A 81 10.91 -17.04 0.17
N ARG A 82 9.65 -17.50 0.13
CA ARG A 82 9.18 -18.41 -0.91
C ARG A 82 9.30 -17.83 -2.33
N PHE A 83 9.38 -16.50 -2.45
CA PHE A 83 9.59 -15.82 -3.72
C PHE A 83 11.07 -15.54 -3.94
N LYS A 84 11.65 -16.17 -4.97
CA LYS A 84 13.09 -16.04 -5.31
C LYS A 84 13.50 -14.61 -5.67
N SER A 85 12.57 -13.74 -6.08
CA SER A 85 12.83 -12.36 -6.45
C SER A 85 11.59 -11.47 -6.31
N ALA A 86 11.80 -10.16 -6.27
CA ALA A 86 10.74 -9.16 -6.27
C ALA A 86 9.82 -9.27 -7.49
N ASP A 87 10.34 -9.66 -8.65
CA ASP A 87 9.54 -9.87 -9.86
C ASP A 87 8.59 -11.07 -9.71
N LYS A 88 9.05 -12.17 -9.09
CA LYS A 88 8.19 -13.33 -8.80
C LYS A 88 7.09 -12.96 -7.80
N PHE A 89 7.40 -12.13 -6.80
CA PHE A 89 6.42 -11.58 -5.88
C PHE A 89 5.41 -10.66 -6.59
N SER A 90 5.86 -9.77 -7.46
CA SER A 90 4.99 -8.91 -8.27
C SER A 90 4.10 -9.73 -9.22
N GLY A 91 4.61 -10.85 -9.75
CA GLY A 91 3.87 -11.81 -10.55
C GLY A 91 2.75 -12.49 -9.76
N PHE A 92 3.04 -12.91 -8.52
CA PHE A 92 2.04 -13.49 -7.61
C PHE A 92 0.88 -12.51 -7.32
N ILE A 93 1.16 -11.21 -7.28
CA ILE A 93 0.13 -10.16 -7.11
C ILE A 93 -0.56 -9.85 -8.45
N GLY A 94 0.03 -10.22 -9.60
CA GLY A 94 -0.51 -9.97 -10.94
C GLY A 94 -0.31 -8.54 -11.42
N LEU A 95 0.79 -7.89 -11.00
CA LEU A 95 1.21 -6.54 -11.39
C LEU A 95 2.33 -6.53 -12.45
N VAL A 96 2.65 -7.69 -13.02
CA VAL A 96 3.58 -7.78 -14.14
C VAL A 96 2.86 -7.49 -15.46
N PRO A 97 3.54 -6.86 -16.44
CA PRO A 97 2.97 -6.67 -17.77
C PRO A 97 2.68 -8.02 -18.41
N GLY A 98 1.55 -8.13 -19.10
CA GLY A 98 1.31 -9.20 -20.04
C GLY A 98 2.09 -8.93 -21.34
N GLU A 99 2.46 -9.99 -22.02
CA GLU A 99 3.11 -9.94 -23.31
C GLU A 99 2.31 -10.82 -24.28
N CYS A 100 2.14 -10.31 -25.50
CA CYS A 100 1.56 -11.05 -26.62
C CYS A 100 2.44 -10.80 -27.83
N SER A 101 3.54 -11.53 -27.88
CA SER A 101 4.54 -11.40 -28.96
C SER A 101 4.39 -12.58 -29.92
N SER A 102 4.52 -12.32 -31.22
CA SER A 102 4.53 -13.34 -32.26
C SER A 102 5.60 -13.00 -33.32
N GLY A 103 6.52 -13.92 -33.56
CA GLY A 103 7.61 -13.70 -34.52
C GLY A 103 8.46 -12.49 -34.15
N ASN A 104 8.58 -11.54 -35.05
CA ASN A 104 9.37 -10.31 -34.85
C ASN A 104 8.60 -9.14 -34.20
N THR A 105 7.37 -9.36 -33.77
CA THR A 105 6.53 -8.29 -33.23
C THR A 105 6.37 -8.47 -31.71
N GLU A 106 6.96 -7.56 -30.92
CA GLU A 106 6.77 -7.49 -29.48
C GLU A 106 5.58 -6.57 -29.14
N ARG A 107 4.53 -7.12 -28.52
CA ARG A 107 3.37 -6.36 -28.04
C ARG A 107 3.21 -6.49 -26.55
N MET A 108 3.59 -5.43 -25.83
CA MET A 108 3.35 -5.33 -24.39
C MET A 108 1.90 -5.00 -24.11
N LEU A 109 1.27 -5.79 -23.27
CA LEU A 109 -0.10 -5.61 -22.78
C LEU A 109 -0.12 -4.86 -21.44
N GLY A 110 -1.31 -4.61 -20.92
CA GLY A 110 -1.48 -4.14 -19.54
C GLY A 110 -1.03 -5.19 -18.51
N ILE A 111 -1.26 -4.93 -17.24
CA ILE A 111 -0.95 -5.90 -16.18
C ILE A 111 -1.77 -7.19 -16.35
N THR A 112 -1.17 -8.34 -16.07
CA THR A 112 -1.78 -9.67 -16.26
C THR A 112 -3.06 -9.87 -15.44
N LYS A 113 -3.15 -9.22 -14.26
CA LYS A 113 -4.22 -9.42 -13.26
C LYS A 113 -4.37 -10.87 -12.78
N ALA A 114 -3.51 -11.78 -13.24
CA ALA A 114 -3.41 -13.15 -12.75
C ALA A 114 -2.75 -13.13 -11.37
N GLY A 115 -3.38 -13.75 -10.36
CA GLY A 115 -2.82 -13.83 -9.01
C GLY A 115 -3.72 -13.22 -7.93
N ASN A 116 -3.15 -12.89 -6.78
CA ASN A 116 -3.91 -12.46 -5.60
C ASN A 116 -4.63 -11.13 -5.84
N ARG A 117 -5.95 -11.19 -6.02
CA ARG A 117 -6.80 -10.03 -6.31
C ARG A 117 -6.88 -9.07 -5.12
N HIS A 118 -6.92 -9.61 -3.88
CA HIS A 118 -7.06 -8.79 -2.68
C HIS A 118 -5.79 -7.97 -2.44
N LEU A 119 -4.62 -8.60 -2.41
CA LEU A 119 -3.35 -7.90 -2.26
C LEU A 119 -3.10 -6.90 -3.39
N ARG A 120 -3.43 -7.26 -4.65
CA ARG A 120 -3.33 -6.31 -5.76
C ARG A 120 -4.17 -5.07 -5.54
N ARG A 121 -5.42 -5.20 -5.07
CA ARG A 121 -6.28 -4.06 -4.74
C ARG A 121 -5.64 -3.19 -3.68
N LEU A 122 -5.14 -3.78 -2.59
CA LEU A 122 -4.50 -3.05 -1.51
C LEU A 122 -3.26 -2.26 -2.00
N VAL A 123 -2.40 -2.89 -2.80
CA VAL A 123 -1.20 -2.20 -3.34
C VAL A 123 -1.58 -1.03 -4.25
N VAL A 124 -2.58 -1.20 -5.11
CA VAL A 124 -3.08 -0.11 -5.97
C VAL A 124 -3.67 1.01 -5.13
N GLU A 125 -4.41 0.69 -4.08
CA GLU A 125 -5.00 1.66 -3.15
C GLU A 125 -3.92 2.46 -2.40
N ILE A 126 -2.89 1.79 -1.86
CA ILE A 126 -1.71 2.44 -1.29
C ILE A 126 -1.05 3.36 -2.33
N SER A 127 -0.89 2.88 -3.56
CA SER A 127 -0.21 3.61 -4.63
C SER A 127 -0.90 4.92 -5.00
N ASN A 128 -2.22 5.04 -4.80
CA ASN A 128 -2.93 6.30 -4.95
C ASN A 128 -2.48 7.37 -3.95
N THR A 129 -1.91 7.00 -2.81
CA THR A 129 -1.38 7.98 -1.83
C THR A 129 -0.14 8.72 -2.35
N TYR A 130 0.56 8.16 -3.33
CA TYR A 130 1.75 8.77 -3.96
C TYR A 130 1.42 9.81 -5.03
N ARG A 131 0.14 9.95 -5.40
CA ARG A 131 -0.34 11.01 -6.30
C ARG A 131 -0.23 12.40 -5.68
N ARG A 132 -0.21 12.50 -4.35
CA ARG A 132 -0.30 13.75 -3.61
C ARG A 132 0.90 13.95 -2.69
N GLY A 133 1.20 15.23 -2.45
CA GLY A 133 2.25 15.67 -1.53
C GLY A 133 3.63 15.81 -2.17
N ALA A 134 4.46 16.62 -1.54
CA ALA A 134 5.85 16.83 -1.97
C ALA A 134 6.72 15.61 -1.66
N VAL A 135 7.69 15.34 -2.53
CA VAL A 135 8.69 14.29 -2.34
C VAL A 135 9.50 14.59 -1.08
N GLY A 136 9.73 13.57 -0.25
CA GLY A 136 10.47 13.70 1.01
C GLY A 136 9.64 14.20 2.20
N ARG A 137 8.44 14.73 1.98
CA ARG A 137 7.60 15.22 3.09
C ARG A 137 6.85 14.07 3.76
N LYS A 138 7.08 13.90 5.06
CA LYS A 138 6.37 12.93 5.90
C LYS A 138 5.23 13.59 6.66
N SER A 139 4.09 12.90 6.78
CA SER A 139 3.03 13.30 7.70
C SER A 139 3.44 13.04 9.15
N VAL A 140 2.80 13.71 10.09
CA VAL A 140 2.99 13.47 11.54
C VAL A 140 2.74 12.01 11.88
N ALA A 141 1.64 11.45 11.40
CA ALA A 141 1.29 10.04 11.62
C ALA A 141 2.31 9.03 11.05
N LEU A 142 3.01 9.35 9.94
CA LEU A 142 4.07 8.49 9.41
C LEU A 142 5.33 8.59 10.29
N ARG A 143 5.70 9.79 10.73
CA ARG A 143 6.83 9.99 11.63
C ARG A 143 6.64 9.24 12.95
N GLU A 144 5.44 9.28 13.51
CA GLU A 144 5.12 8.55 14.74
C GLU A 144 5.27 7.03 14.57
N ARG A 145 4.80 6.46 13.45
CA ARG A 145 4.98 5.02 13.17
C ARG A 145 6.44 4.61 12.94
N GLN A 146 7.31 5.55 12.59
CA GLN A 146 8.74 5.30 12.32
C GLN A 146 9.63 5.58 13.54
N LYS A 147 9.10 6.17 14.63
CA LYS A 147 9.85 6.72 15.75
C LYS A 147 10.77 5.69 16.43
N ASP A 148 10.23 4.53 16.74
CA ASP A 148 10.93 3.48 17.51
C ASP A 148 11.46 2.34 16.61
N MET A 149 11.49 2.58 15.29
CA MET A 149 11.93 1.59 14.32
C MET A 149 13.43 1.72 13.99
N PRO A 150 14.11 0.60 13.63
CA PRO A 150 15.51 0.62 13.22
C PRO A 150 15.76 1.62 12.10
N LYS A 151 16.88 2.35 12.18
CA LYS A 151 17.20 3.43 11.23
C LYS A 151 17.31 2.96 9.78
N ASP A 152 17.81 1.75 9.56
CA ASP A 152 17.91 1.12 8.23
C ASP A 152 16.54 0.81 7.63
N VAL A 153 15.59 0.30 8.44
CA VAL A 153 14.20 0.08 8.04
C VAL A 153 13.53 1.40 7.65
N VAL A 154 13.71 2.44 8.47
CA VAL A 154 13.16 3.78 8.20
C VAL A 154 13.76 4.36 6.92
N ALA A 155 15.08 4.30 6.76
CA ALA A 155 15.76 4.79 5.56
C ALA A 155 15.27 4.08 4.29
N TYR A 156 15.09 2.76 4.36
CA TYR A 156 14.57 1.97 3.24
C TYR A 156 13.11 2.33 2.91
N ALA A 157 12.25 2.52 3.92
CA ALA A 157 10.87 2.96 3.74
C ALA A 157 10.78 4.37 3.12
N ASP A 158 11.69 5.26 3.50
CA ASP A 158 11.80 6.60 2.93
C ASP A 158 12.28 6.56 1.47
N LYS A 159 13.29 5.74 1.18
CA LYS A 159 13.77 5.46 -0.20
C LYS A 159 12.61 4.96 -1.06
N ALA A 160 11.81 4.01 -0.57
CA ALA A 160 10.62 3.49 -1.25
C ALA A 160 9.61 4.62 -1.55
N THR A 161 9.29 5.42 -0.53
CA THR A 161 8.35 6.53 -0.64
C THR A 161 8.78 7.55 -1.68
N ASN A 162 10.03 8.01 -1.59
CA ASN A 162 10.59 9.01 -2.49
C ASN A 162 10.65 8.51 -3.94
N ARG A 163 11.05 7.26 -4.13
CA ARG A 163 11.15 6.64 -5.45
C ARG A 163 9.77 6.45 -6.08
N CYS A 164 8.78 5.99 -5.33
CA CYS A 164 7.41 5.84 -5.80
C CYS A 164 6.80 7.20 -6.19
N GLN A 165 6.98 8.25 -5.38
CA GLN A 165 6.50 9.58 -5.70
C GLN A 165 7.16 10.16 -6.96
N ARG A 166 8.50 10.09 -7.06
CA ARG A 166 9.24 10.56 -8.25
C ARG A 166 8.84 9.77 -9.50
N LYS A 167 8.59 8.46 -9.38
CA LYS A 167 8.13 7.64 -10.50
C LYS A 167 6.77 8.10 -10.99
N TYR A 168 5.81 8.32 -10.08
CA TYR A 168 4.50 8.84 -10.42
C TYR A 168 4.61 10.19 -11.15
N GLN A 169 5.30 11.15 -10.56
CA GLN A 169 5.47 12.50 -11.12
C GLN A 169 6.11 12.47 -12.50
N ARG A 170 7.17 11.66 -12.70
CA ARG A 170 7.85 11.51 -13.99
C ARG A 170 6.92 10.94 -15.06
N MET A 171 6.07 9.97 -14.71
CA MET A 171 5.11 9.41 -15.66
C MET A 171 4.02 10.42 -16.02
N MET A 172 3.55 11.19 -15.05
CA MET A 172 2.57 12.25 -15.31
C MET A 172 3.17 13.35 -16.21
N PHE A 173 4.41 13.78 -15.94
CA PHE A 173 5.13 14.74 -16.77
C PHE A 173 5.30 14.26 -18.21
N LYS A 174 5.48 12.94 -18.41
CA LYS A 174 5.53 12.32 -19.77
C LYS A 174 4.15 12.12 -20.40
N GLY A 175 3.07 12.68 -19.84
CA GLY A 175 1.72 12.58 -20.39
C GLY A 175 1.08 11.19 -20.28
N LYS A 176 1.60 10.29 -19.45
CA LYS A 176 1.01 8.95 -19.24
C LYS A 176 -0.31 9.05 -18.47
N ASN A 177 -1.24 8.14 -18.78
CA ASN A 177 -2.49 8.04 -18.04
C ASN A 177 -2.23 7.79 -16.55
N SER A 178 -2.98 8.47 -15.68
CA SER A 178 -2.84 8.39 -14.22
C SER A 178 -2.96 6.95 -13.70
N ASN A 179 -3.86 6.13 -14.25
CA ASN A 179 -4.02 4.75 -13.80
C ASN A 179 -2.83 3.88 -14.22
N GLN A 180 -2.22 4.15 -15.38
CA GLN A 180 -0.96 3.50 -15.79
C GLN A 180 0.18 3.87 -14.84
N ALA A 181 0.27 5.16 -14.46
CA ALA A 181 1.26 5.62 -13.48
C ALA A 181 1.08 4.96 -12.12
N VAL A 182 -0.16 4.85 -11.64
CA VAL A 182 -0.48 4.13 -10.38
C VAL A 182 -0.11 2.66 -10.47
N ALA A 183 -0.42 1.96 -11.56
CA ALA A 183 -0.06 0.55 -11.72
C ALA A 183 1.47 0.34 -11.74
N ALA A 184 2.22 1.24 -12.38
CA ALA A 184 3.68 1.20 -12.40
C ALA A 184 4.30 1.47 -11.02
N VAL A 185 3.69 2.38 -10.24
CA VAL A 185 4.07 2.63 -8.83
C VAL A 185 3.72 1.42 -7.97
N ALA A 186 2.57 0.81 -8.17
CA ALA A 186 2.14 -0.39 -7.45
C ALA A 186 3.13 -1.54 -7.62
N ARG A 187 3.62 -1.79 -8.84
CA ARG A 187 4.67 -2.79 -9.09
C ARG A 187 5.98 -2.45 -8.37
N GLU A 188 6.40 -1.19 -8.42
CA GLU A 188 7.60 -0.72 -7.71
C GLU A 188 7.46 -0.91 -6.18
N LEU A 189 6.29 -0.57 -5.64
CA LEU A 189 5.98 -0.74 -4.22
C LEU A 189 6.03 -2.21 -3.79
N CYS A 190 5.56 -3.14 -4.64
CA CYS A 190 5.70 -4.57 -4.38
C CYS A 190 7.16 -4.98 -4.21
N CYS A 191 8.07 -4.46 -5.06
CA CYS A 191 9.49 -4.75 -4.93
C CYS A 191 10.05 -4.26 -3.59
N PHE A 192 9.64 -3.08 -3.13
CA PHE A 192 10.05 -2.56 -1.82
C PHE A 192 9.44 -3.34 -0.65
N ILE A 193 8.17 -3.75 -0.74
CA ILE A 193 7.54 -4.61 0.28
C ILE A 193 8.30 -5.93 0.39
N TRP A 194 8.57 -6.59 -0.73
CA TRP A 194 9.33 -7.83 -0.75
C TRP A 194 10.74 -7.66 -0.18
N GLY A 195 11.47 -6.63 -0.62
CA GLY A 195 12.83 -6.35 -0.12
C GLY A 195 12.86 -6.06 1.38
N MET A 196 11.88 -5.34 1.91
CA MET A 196 11.77 -5.07 3.35
C MET A 196 11.51 -6.37 4.14
N MET A 197 10.64 -7.23 3.65
CA MET A 197 10.24 -8.45 4.35
C MET A 197 11.26 -9.57 4.26
N THR A 198 12.15 -9.57 3.26
CA THR A 198 13.23 -10.55 3.08
C THR A 198 14.59 -10.06 3.59
N GLY A 199 14.66 -8.85 4.16
CA GLY A 199 15.91 -8.26 4.66
C GLY A 199 16.90 -7.83 3.57
N ASN A 200 16.49 -7.82 2.29
CA ASN A 200 17.37 -7.43 1.18
C ASN A 200 17.74 -5.93 1.18
N TYR A 201 17.17 -5.12 2.06
CA TYR A 201 17.52 -3.71 2.21
C TYR A 201 18.91 -3.51 2.85
N SER A 202 19.35 -4.41 3.73
CA SER A 202 20.67 -4.34 4.36
C SER A 202 21.80 -4.64 3.38
N ARG A 203 21.59 -5.54 2.41
CA ARG A 203 22.57 -5.86 1.35
C ARG A 203 22.82 -4.68 0.41
N THR A 204 21.77 -3.92 0.08
CA THR A 204 21.91 -2.74 -0.79
C THR A 204 22.67 -1.62 -0.08
N ALA A 205 22.41 -1.40 1.22
CA ALA A 205 23.12 -0.41 2.02
C ALA A 205 24.62 -0.78 2.21
N GLN A 206 24.93 -2.06 2.38
CA GLN A 206 26.32 -2.54 2.47
C GLN A 206 27.06 -2.42 1.14
N ALA A 207 26.40 -2.69 0.01
CA ALA A 207 26.99 -2.53 -1.32
C ALA A 207 27.24 -1.04 -1.65
N GLU A 208 26.28 -0.15 -1.34
CA GLU A 208 26.44 1.29 -1.51
C GLU A 208 27.57 1.84 -0.60
N ALA A 209 27.70 1.35 0.64
CA ALA A 209 28.77 1.73 1.56
C ALA A 209 30.16 1.20 1.13
N SER A 210 30.24 0.04 0.50
CA SER A 210 31.50 -0.51 -0.02
C SER A 210 31.98 0.24 -1.26
N VAL A 211 31.08 0.63 -2.15
CA VAL A 211 31.41 1.46 -3.32
C VAL A 211 31.92 2.85 -2.89
N TYR A 212 31.25 3.46 -1.89
CA TYR A 212 31.67 4.78 -1.37
C TYR A 212 33.03 4.74 -0.66
N ARG A 213 33.40 3.61 -0.05
CA ARG A 213 34.76 3.44 0.53
C ARG A 213 35.84 3.21 -0.52
N SER A 214 35.51 2.50 -1.62
CA SER A 214 36.45 2.28 -2.71
C SER A 214 36.68 3.51 -3.61
N GLU A 215 35.87 4.55 -3.47
CA GLU A 215 36.06 5.84 -4.15
C GLU A 215 36.86 6.87 -3.30
N LEU A 216 37.15 6.53 -2.03
CA LEU A 216 37.90 7.39 -1.09
C LEU A 216 39.32 6.88 -0.81
N ASP A 217 39.65 5.67 -1.27
CA ASP A 217 40.99 5.09 -1.27
C ASP A 217 41.64 5.21 -2.67
#